data_fc939656183d360a8d4fbe63dbce5336
#
_entry.id   fc939656183d360a8d4fbe63dbce5336
#
_cell.length_a   1.000
_cell.length_b   1.000
_cell.length_c   1.000
_cell.angle_alpha   90.00
_cell.angle_beta   90.00
_cell.angle_gamma   90.00
#
_symmetry.space_group_name_H-M   'P 1'
#
loop_
_entity.id
_entity.type
_entity.pdbx_description
1 polymer ?
#
loop_
_entity_poly.entity_id
_entity_poly.type
_entity_poly.pdbx_seq_one_letter_code
_entity_poly.pdbx_strand_id
1 'polypeptide(L)' 'MNCLISFRKENGLTRRQMAQRLGISNSFYEKIELCDRQPSREFMEKFKRTFPQFDMNIFFDELLHKKCSIKEA' A
#
# COMPACT_ATOMS: atom_id res chain seq x y z
N MET A 1 -6.78 -0.56 0.28
CA MET A 1 -6.39 0.77 -0.23
C MET A 1 -6.43 0.78 -1.75
N ASN A 2 -7.36 1.52 -2.28
CA ASN A 2 -7.55 1.53 -3.73
C ASN A 2 -6.34 2.03 -4.50
N CYS A 3 -5.61 2.97 -3.96
CA CYS A 3 -4.44 3.49 -4.67
C CYS A 3 -3.35 2.43 -4.80
N LEU A 4 -3.21 1.58 -3.80
CA LEU A 4 -2.23 0.50 -3.87
C LEU A 4 -2.65 -0.53 -4.90
N ILE A 5 -3.93 -0.88 -4.89
CA ILE A 5 -4.45 -1.88 -5.82
C ILE A 5 -4.31 -1.38 -7.26
N SER A 6 -4.70 -0.13 -7.50
CA SER A 6 -4.61 0.43 -8.83
C SER A 6 -3.17 0.51 -9.33
N PHE A 7 -2.28 0.99 -8.48
CA PHE A 7 -0.87 1.12 -8.85
C PHE A 7 -0.28 -0.25 -9.14
N ARG A 8 -0.61 -1.23 -8.32
CA ARG A 8 -0.10 -2.59 -8.50
C ARG A 8 -0.57 -3.16 -9.83
N LYS A 9 -1.86 -2.99 -10.14
CA LYS A 9 -2.40 -3.51 -11.37
C LYS A 9 -1.85 -2.80 -12.59
N GLU A 10 -1.60 -1.51 -12.48
CA GLU A 10 -1.02 -0.74 -13.57
C GLU A 10 0.38 -1.24 -13.89
N ASN A 11 1.07 -1.77 -12.90
CA ASN A 11 2.41 -2.28 -13.10
C ASN A 11 2.42 -3.79 -13.37
N GLY A 12 1.24 -4.38 -13.49
CA GLY A 12 1.14 -5.81 -13.83
C GLY A 12 1.68 -6.74 -12.77
N LEU A 13 1.58 -6.33 -11.49
CA LEU A 13 2.15 -7.12 -10.42
C LEU A 13 1.07 -7.82 -9.60
N THR A 14 1.38 -9.00 -9.13
CA THR A 14 0.51 -9.69 -8.19
C THR A 14 0.87 -9.17 -6.81
N ARG A 15 0.04 -9.45 -5.79
CA ARG A 15 0.32 -9.06 -4.43
C ARG A 15 1.67 -9.61 -3.98
N ARG A 16 1.94 -10.84 -4.32
CA ARG A 16 3.18 -11.49 -3.93
C ARG A 16 4.37 -10.78 -4.55
N GLN A 17 4.28 -10.44 -5.82
CA GLN A 17 5.35 -9.74 -6.49
C GLN A 17 5.58 -8.37 -5.91
N MET A 18 4.50 -7.68 -5.58
CA MET A 18 4.59 -6.37 -4.98
C MET A 18 5.30 -6.45 -3.62
N ALA A 19 4.91 -7.42 -2.81
CA ALA A 19 5.53 -7.61 -1.50
C ALA A 19 7.01 -7.92 -1.65
N GLN A 20 7.37 -8.71 -2.62
CA GLN A 20 8.78 -9.02 -2.84
C GLN A 20 9.57 -7.78 -3.22
N ARG A 21 9.01 -6.94 -4.04
CA ARG A 21 9.70 -5.72 -4.44
C ARG A 21 9.88 -4.78 -3.28
N LEU A 22 8.90 -4.76 -2.38
CA LEU A 22 8.98 -3.90 -1.22
C LEU A 22 9.82 -4.50 -0.09
N GLY A 23 10.16 -5.77 -0.20
CA GLY A 23 10.96 -6.42 0.82
C GLY A 23 10.19 -6.72 2.10
N ILE A 24 8.89 -7.00 1.96
CA ILE A 24 8.06 -7.33 3.11
C ILE A 24 7.33 -8.64 2.83
N SER A 25 6.69 -9.19 3.83
CA SER A 25 6.00 -10.45 3.64
C SER A 25 4.73 -10.25 2.85
N ASN A 26 4.31 -11.26 2.14
CA ASN A 26 3.09 -11.21 1.36
C ASN A 26 1.88 -10.97 2.27
N SER A 27 1.88 -11.60 3.42
CA SER A 27 0.79 -11.48 4.37
C SER A 27 0.67 -10.04 4.89
N PHE A 28 1.78 -9.41 5.19
CA PHE A 28 1.78 -8.05 5.69
C PHE A 28 1.27 -7.09 4.60
N TYR A 29 1.75 -7.26 3.39
CA TYR A 29 1.31 -6.42 2.28
C TYR A 29 -0.19 -6.60 2.04
N GLU A 30 -0.66 -7.84 2.05
CA GLU A 30 -2.05 -8.11 1.80
C GLU A 30 -2.93 -7.43 2.83
N LYS A 31 -2.53 -7.45 4.09
CA LYS A 31 -3.32 -6.82 5.13
C LYS A 31 -3.41 -5.32 4.95
N ILE A 32 -2.34 -4.71 4.48
CA ILE A 32 -2.37 -3.28 4.23
C ILE A 32 -3.29 -2.98 3.04
N GLU A 33 -3.21 -3.79 1.99
CA GLU A 33 -4.03 -3.55 0.82
C GLU A 33 -5.51 -3.74 1.12
N LEU A 34 -5.83 -4.67 2.01
CA LEU A 34 -7.20 -4.95 2.40
C LEU A 34 -7.70 -4.06 3.54
N CYS A 35 -6.87 -3.13 3.98
CA CYS A 35 -7.23 -2.20 5.05
C CYS A 35 -7.37 -2.85 6.42
N ASP A 36 -6.81 -4.03 6.61
CA ASP A 36 -6.80 -4.66 7.90
C ASP A 36 -5.72 -4.08 8.77
N ARG A 37 -4.73 -3.41 8.18
CA ARG A 37 -3.63 -2.87 8.90
C ARG A 37 -3.25 -1.57 8.25
N GLN A 38 -2.89 -0.59 9.05
CA GLN A 38 -2.46 0.67 8.50
C GLN A 38 -1.00 0.57 8.10
N PRO A 39 -0.60 1.23 7.02
CA PRO A 39 0.79 1.18 6.60
C PRO A 39 1.67 1.89 7.63
N SER A 40 2.76 1.25 7.98
CA SER A 40 3.68 1.82 8.95
C SER A 40 4.60 2.79 8.24
N ARG A 41 5.34 3.56 9.03
CA ARG A 41 6.32 4.48 8.48
C ARG A 41 7.34 3.70 7.67
N GLU A 42 7.75 2.54 8.16
CA GLU A 42 8.72 1.72 7.47
C GLU A 42 8.19 1.28 6.12
N PHE A 43 6.92 0.91 6.06
CA PHE A 43 6.30 0.50 4.81
C PHE A 43 6.32 1.66 3.82
N MET A 44 5.99 2.86 4.29
CA MET A 44 5.95 4.01 3.40
C MET A 44 7.34 4.36 2.88
N GLU A 45 8.35 4.22 3.72
CA GLU A 45 9.72 4.48 3.30
C GLU A 45 10.16 3.47 2.25
N LYS A 46 9.83 2.21 2.46
CA LYS A 46 10.19 1.18 1.50
C LYS A 46 9.46 1.39 0.18
N PHE A 47 8.20 1.80 0.27
CA PHE A 47 7.41 2.03 -0.92
C PHE A 47 8.00 3.19 -1.73
N LYS A 48 8.33 4.28 -1.07
CA LYS A 48 8.89 5.43 -1.74
C LYS A 48 10.23 5.10 -2.38
N ARG A 49 11.01 4.29 -1.70
CA ARG A 49 12.33 3.92 -2.23
C ARG A 49 12.18 3.01 -3.44
N THR A 50 11.24 2.09 -3.40
CA THR A 50 11.05 1.13 -4.48
C THR A 50 10.34 1.75 -5.68
N PHE A 51 9.38 2.62 -5.41
CA PHE A 51 8.59 3.25 -6.47
C PHE A 51 8.62 4.77 -6.31
N PRO A 52 9.73 5.42 -6.58
CA PRO A 52 9.85 6.85 -6.38
C PRO A 52 8.91 7.67 -7.27
N GLN A 53 8.43 7.08 -8.35
CA GLN A 53 7.55 7.80 -9.25
C GLN A 53 6.12 7.90 -8.70
N PHE A 54 5.79 7.12 -7.68
CA PHE A 54 4.46 7.14 -7.14
C PHE A 54 4.24 8.41 -6.31
N ASP A 55 3.10 9.05 -6.51
CA ASP A 55 2.79 10.28 -5.78
C ASP A 55 2.27 9.92 -4.39
N MET A 56 3.09 10.12 -3.39
CA MET A 56 2.72 9.81 -2.02
C MET A 56 1.58 10.67 -1.50
N ASN A 57 1.29 11.78 -2.15
CA ASN A 57 0.16 12.60 -1.75
C ASN A 57 -1.16 11.86 -1.98
N ILE A 58 -1.22 11.05 -3.03
CA ILE A 58 -2.41 10.27 -3.31
C ILE A 58 -2.60 9.25 -2.19
N PHE A 59 -1.49 8.69 -1.73
CA PHE A 59 -1.50 7.70 -0.69
C PHE A 59 -2.00 8.32 0.63
N PHE A 60 -1.47 9.47 1.00
CA PHE A 60 -1.88 10.14 2.21
C PHE A 60 -3.32 10.64 2.13
N ASP A 61 -3.73 11.06 0.96
CA ASP A 61 -5.09 11.52 0.76
C ASP A 61 -6.07 10.38 1.02
N GLU A 62 -5.78 9.20 0.55
CA GLU A 62 -6.65 8.07 0.76
C GLU A 62 -6.68 7.70 2.25
N LEU A 63 -5.56 7.79 2.94
CA LEU A 63 -5.51 7.50 4.35
C LEU A 63 -6.36 8.51 5.13
N LEU A 64 -6.27 9.78 4.76
CA LEU A 64 -7.02 10.80 5.45
C LEU A 64 -8.51 10.68 5.24
N HIS A 65 -8.92 10.23 4.07
CA HIS A 65 -10.33 10.08 3.77
C HIS A 65 -10.87 8.77 4.30
N LYS A 66 -9.98 7.96 4.88
CA LYS A 66 -10.40 6.74 5.52
C LYS A 66 -11.19 5.79 4.68
N LYS A 67 -10.74 5.55 3.50
CA LYS A 67 -11.41 4.59 2.65
C LYS A 67 -11.36 3.21 3.28
N CYS A 68 -10.45 3.04 4.22
CA CYS A 68 -10.31 1.77 4.89
C CYS A 68 -10.81 1.85 6.29
N SER A 69 -11.84 2.57 6.50
CA SER A 69 -12.24 2.89 7.83
C SER A 69 -13.10 1.91 8.53
N ILE A 70 -13.28 0.75 8.01
CA ILE A 70 -14.08 -0.17 8.69
C ILE A 70 -13.64 -0.41 10.07
N LYS A 71 -12.41 -0.17 10.38
CA LYS A 71 -11.96 -0.40 11.68
C LYS A 71 -12.14 0.72 12.55
N GLU A 72 -12.65 1.76 12.10
CA GLU A 72 -12.82 2.88 12.83
C GLU A 72 -13.64 2.75 13.92
N ALA A 73 -14.40 1.99 13.99
CA ALA A 73 -15.34 1.86 15.03
C ALA A 73 -15.01 2.26 16.34
#